data_501725348742f216476eba33d845d3a3
#
_entry.id   501725348742f216476eba33d845d3a3
#
_cell.length_a   1.000
_cell.length_b   1.000
_cell.length_c   1.000
_cell.angle_alpha   90.00
_cell.angle_beta   90.00
_cell.angle_gamma   90.00
#
_symmetry.space_group_name_H-M   'P 1'
#
loop_
_entity.id
_entity.type
_entity.pdbx_description
1 polymer ?
#
loop_
_entity_poly.entity_id
_entity_poly.type
_entity_poly.pdbx_seq_one_letter_code
_entity_poly.pdbx_strand_id
1 'polypeptide(L)'
;IRFALHKFNMETQDALEQCARFAKSKREKFSFAGTKDKRGITTQWVTAYKVPLESIAKVNGKIPCLFVGPAAYVKEPLRIGALSGNRFTIVLRNIPFELSEDVIGASVRAWAQLGFINYFGLQRFGTTSVPTHAVGCKLIKGDWKGAVDTILAPRAGDYPDVAKARQLWIDGDGEGAMRDMPYHMRRERDVLHTMVRQGKNEEGVWVGSEDALASLPYSLRTMYCHGYQSYVWNRVVSARLDTLGLSPVVGDLVEIPPSEEQAAETAAAVAAAAAAASGSQARRYGKKVFIRTHVRALTADDIASAQYKMADVLVPLPGYDIQYPPNMLAKYKEIMAEDGITSALCDGALVCRLTVTPSYPLPLIASLTLAPSPPSLPLSIHFA
;
A
#
# COMPACT_ATOMS: atom_id res chain seq x y z
N ILE A 1 11.72 4.93 -25.57
CA ILE A 1 12.33 6.09 -24.90
C ILE A 1 12.04 6.06 -23.41
N ARG A 2 12.93 6.67 -22.61
CA ARG A 2 12.72 6.98 -21.18
C ARG A 2 12.76 8.51 -21.05
N PHE A 3 11.83 9.06 -20.28
CA PHE A 3 11.74 10.51 -20.03
C PHE A 3 11.31 10.79 -18.59
N ALA A 4 11.64 11.97 -18.09
CA ALA A 4 11.19 12.47 -16.81
C ALA A 4 9.76 13.01 -16.94
N LEU A 5 8.85 12.53 -16.09
CA LEU A 5 7.48 13.02 -15.97
C LEU A 5 7.38 13.83 -14.68
N HIS A 6 7.04 15.10 -14.79
CA HIS A 6 6.85 16.03 -13.69
C HIS A 6 5.39 16.46 -13.64
N LYS A 7 4.75 16.34 -12.47
CA LYS A 7 3.32 16.65 -12.32
C LYS A 7 3.02 17.31 -10.98
N PHE A 8 1.96 18.11 -10.98
CA PHE A 8 1.41 18.80 -9.81
C PHE A 8 -0.01 18.32 -9.55
N ASN A 9 -0.31 17.94 -8.32
CA ASN A 9 -1.65 17.61 -7.85
C ASN A 9 -2.48 16.72 -8.81
N MET A 10 -1.81 15.81 -9.48
CA MET A 10 -2.37 14.91 -10.50
C MET A 10 -1.97 13.47 -10.20
N GLU A 11 -2.84 12.50 -10.43
CA GLU A 11 -2.48 11.08 -10.32
C GLU A 11 -1.53 10.64 -11.44
N THR A 12 -0.70 9.62 -11.14
CA THR A 12 0.25 9.10 -12.13
C THR A 12 -0.47 8.51 -13.34
N GLN A 13 -1.60 7.83 -13.15
CA GLN A 13 -2.38 7.25 -14.24
C GLN A 13 -2.98 8.34 -15.15
N ASP A 14 -3.60 9.36 -14.55
CA ASP A 14 -4.15 10.49 -15.30
C ASP A 14 -3.08 11.22 -16.11
N ALA A 15 -1.90 11.45 -15.49
CA ALA A 15 -0.77 12.07 -16.16
C ALA A 15 -0.32 11.27 -17.39
N LEU A 16 -0.26 9.94 -17.27
CA LEU A 16 0.14 9.07 -18.38
C LEU A 16 -0.93 8.95 -19.46
N GLU A 17 -2.21 9.01 -19.12
CA GLU A 17 -3.30 9.10 -20.09
C GLU A 17 -3.21 10.40 -20.90
N GLN A 18 -2.92 11.52 -20.25
CA GLN A 18 -2.69 12.78 -20.95
C GLN A 18 -1.46 12.74 -21.83
N CYS A 19 -0.35 12.17 -21.36
CA CYS A 19 0.84 11.95 -22.19
C CYS A 19 0.52 11.11 -23.43
N ALA A 20 -0.23 10.02 -23.27
CA ALA A 20 -0.63 9.15 -24.37
C ALA A 20 -1.52 9.91 -25.39
N ARG A 21 -2.49 10.69 -24.90
CA ARG A 21 -3.39 11.48 -25.74
C ARG A 21 -2.63 12.50 -26.59
N PHE A 22 -1.75 13.31 -26.00
CA PHE A 22 -1.01 14.33 -26.75
C PHE A 22 0.10 13.75 -27.63
N ALA A 23 0.67 12.61 -27.24
CA ALA A 23 1.61 11.86 -28.08
C ALA A 23 0.92 11.04 -29.19
N LYS A 24 -0.41 11.10 -29.30
CA LYS A 24 -1.22 10.27 -30.22
C LYS A 24 -0.88 8.78 -30.13
N SER A 25 -0.80 8.27 -28.90
CA SER A 25 -0.40 6.90 -28.59
C SER A 25 -1.39 6.24 -27.63
N LYS A 26 -1.19 4.94 -27.36
CA LYS A 26 -2.02 4.21 -26.39
C LYS A 26 -1.36 4.24 -25.00
N ARG A 27 -2.18 4.30 -23.94
CA ARG A 27 -1.74 4.32 -22.54
C ARG A 27 -0.87 3.11 -22.17
N GLU A 28 -1.19 1.93 -22.74
CA GLU A 28 -0.51 0.66 -22.47
C GLU A 28 0.95 0.63 -22.95
N LYS A 29 1.35 1.57 -23.78
CA LYS A 29 2.75 1.72 -24.20
C LYS A 29 3.64 2.40 -23.19
N PHE A 30 3.05 2.96 -22.12
CA PHE A 30 3.78 3.69 -21.08
C PHE A 30 3.96 2.80 -19.86
N SER A 31 5.19 2.69 -19.37
CA SER A 31 5.56 1.93 -18.18
C SER A 31 6.31 2.81 -17.19
N PHE A 32 6.21 2.50 -15.91
CA PHE A 32 6.83 3.24 -14.81
C PHE A 32 7.17 2.30 -13.66
N ALA A 33 8.05 2.74 -12.76
CA ALA A 33 8.52 1.90 -11.67
C ALA A 33 7.62 1.89 -10.42
N GLY A 34 6.74 2.88 -10.30
CA GLY A 34 5.80 3.01 -9.19
C GLY A 34 4.97 4.29 -9.32
N THR A 35 3.82 4.33 -8.67
CA THR A 35 2.99 5.54 -8.61
C THR A 35 3.63 6.58 -7.69
N LYS A 36 3.38 7.85 -7.97
CA LYS A 36 3.74 8.98 -7.11
C LYS A 36 2.49 9.68 -6.63
N ASP A 37 2.55 10.23 -5.42
CA ASP A 37 1.43 10.89 -4.76
C ASP A 37 0.72 11.88 -5.68
N LYS A 38 -0.60 11.97 -5.51
CA LYS A 38 -1.42 12.96 -6.19
C LYS A 38 -1.16 14.35 -5.62
N ARG A 39 -1.27 14.49 -4.29
CA ARG A 39 -1.03 15.74 -3.57
C ARG A 39 0.45 16.00 -3.44
N GLY A 40 0.98 16.86 -4.29
CA GLY A 40 2.39 17.25 -4.27
C GLY A 40 2.94 17.53 -5.66
N ILE A 41 4.18 17.96 -5.67
CA ILE A 41 5.01 18.13 -6.86
C ILE A 41 5.87 16.88 -6.97
N THR A 42 5.69 16.12 -8.02
CA THR A 42 6.38 14.81 -8.14
C THR A 42 7.04 14.63 -9.49
N THR A 43 8.24 14.05 -9.47
CA THR A 43 8.99 13.69 -10.69
C THR A 43 9.31 12.21 -10.67
N GLN A 44 9.14 11.54 -11.79
CA GLN A 44 9.49 10.13 -11.95
C GLN A 44 9.95 9.81 -13.37
N TRP A 45 10.71 8.74 -13.50
CA TRP A 45 11.01 8.18 -14.81
C TRP A 45 9.83 7.41 -15.37
N VAL A 46 9.59 7.56 -16.67
CA VAL A 46 8.59 6.82 -17.45
C VAL A 46 9.27 6.32 -18.72
N THR A 47 8.92 5.12 -19.15
CA THR A 47 9.32 4.61 -20.48
C THR A 47 8.11 4.52 -21.39
N ALA A 48 8.31 4.83 -22.67
CA ALA A 48 7.29 4.71 -23.71
C ALA A 48 7.81 3.86 -24.88
N TYR A 49 7.08 2.78 -25.20
CA TYR A 49 7.46 1.84 -26.25
C TYR A 49 7.02 2.33 -27.62
N LYS A 50 7.96 2.45 -28.56
CA LYS A 50 7.69 2.90 -29.94
C LYS A 50 6.89 4.21 -29.99
N VAL A 51 7.25 5.17 -29.13
CA VAL A 51 6.74 6.54 -29.16
C VAL A 51 7.91 7.47 -29.49
N PRO A 52 7.81 8.32 -30.51
CA PRO A 52 8.86 9.27 -30.88
C PRO A 52 9.08 10.31 -29.79
N LEU A 53 10.32 10.77 -29.63
CA LEU A 53 10.70 11.79 -28.65
C LEU A 53 9.94 13.11 -28.89
N GLU A 54 9.82 13.51 -30.13
CA GLU A 54 9.13 14.75 -30.54
C GLU A 54 7.64 14.70 -30.17
N SER A 55 7.05 13.50 -30.17
CA SER A 55 5.64 13.31 -29.78
C SER A 55 5.44 13.50 -28.29
N ILE A 56 6.39 13.06 -27.47
CA ILE A 56 6.35 13.29 -26.02
C ILE A 56 6.60 14.75 -25.68
N ALA A 57 7.52 15.42 -26.37
CA ALA A 57 7.81 16.84 -26.16
C ALA A 57 6.57 17.75 -26.38
N LYS A 58 5.61 17.32 -27.24
CA LYS A 58 4.35 18.03 -27.50
C LYS A 58 3.41 18.11 -26.27
N VAL A 59 3.66 17.36 -25.25
CA VAL A 59 2.90 17.41 -23.98
C VAL A 59 3.14 18.75 -23.26
N ASN A 60 4.35 19.27 -23.35
CA ASN A 60 4.72 20.54 -22.72
C ASN A 60 3.88 21.71 -23.26
N GLY A 61 3.40 22.54 -22.34
CA GLY A 61 2.55 23.68 -22.65
C GLY A 61 1.09 23.35 -22.97
N LYS A 62 0.68 22.06 -22.96
CA LYS A 62 -0.71 21.65 -23.19
C LYS A 62 -1.54 21.53 -21.91
N ILE A 63 -0.86 21.22 -20.80
CA ILE A 63 -1.49 21.06 -19.48
C ILE A 63 -0.62 21.80 -18.47
N PRO A 64 -1.13 22.78 -17.73
CA PRO A 64 -0.35 23.61 -16.81
C PRO A 64 0.36 22.80 -15.71
N CYS A 65 -0.21 21.67 -15.32
CA CYS A 65 0.27 20.84 -14.19
C CYS A 65 1.13 19.65 -14.64
N LEU A 66 1.52 19.56 -15.91
CA LEU A 66 2.17 18.38 -16.47
C LEU A 66 3.31 18.78 -17.39
N PHE A 67 4.51 18.31 -17.08
CA PHE A 67 5.71 18.58 -17.86
C PHE A 67 6.46 17.29 -18.12
N VAL A 68 7.10 17.23 -19.27
CA VAL A 68 8.04 16.17 -19.62
C VAL A 68 9.42 16.78 -19.80
N GLY A 69 10.41 16.18 -19.16
CA GLY A 69 11.78 16.66 -19.11
C GLY A 69 12.74 15.83 -19.95
N PRO A 70 14.00 15.75 -19.54
CA PRO A 70 15.03 15.05 -20.29
C PRO A 70 14.58 13.67 -20.72
N ALA A 71 14.90 13.30 -21.95
CA ALA A 71 14.53 12.01 -22.51
C ALA A 71 15.72 11.38 -23.26
N ALA A 72 15.75 10.04 -23.24
CA ALA A 72 16.76 9.25 -23.92
C ALA A 72 16.16 7.94 -24.45
N TYR A 73 16.79 7.38 -25.49
CA TYR A 73 16.48 6.04 -25.93
C TYR A 73 17.06 5.01 -24.96
N VAL A 74 16.27 4.02 -24.60
CA VAL A 74 16.67 2.93 -23.72
C VAL A 74 16.26 1.59 -24.31
N LYS A 75 17.02 0.54 -23.99
CA LYS A 75 16.75 -0.83 -24.48
C LYS A 75 15.59 -1.49 -23.74
N GLU A 76 15.48 -1.25 -22.43
CA GLU A 76 14.51 -1.92 -21.57
C GLU A 76 13.46 -0.95 -21.01
N PRO A 77 12.20 -1.40 -20.90
CA PRO A 77 11.17 -0.64 -20.22
C PRO A 77 11.34 -0.71 -18.70
N LEU A 78 10.84 0.32 -18.01
CA LEU A 78 10.71 0.29 -16.56
C LEU A 78 9.64 -0.73 -16.15
N ARG A 79 9.90 -1.43 -15.05
CA ARG A 79 8.96 -2.37 -14.42
C ARG A 79 8.57 -1.86 -13.04
N ILE A 80 7.40 -2.25 -12.56
CA ILE A 80 6.97 -1.92 -11.19
C ILE A 80 8.00 -2.48 -10.20
N GLY A 81 8.45 -1.64 -9.29
CA GLY A 81 9.49 -1.96 -8.32
C GLY A 81 10.92 -1.68 -8.79
N ALA A 82 11.15 -1.37 -10.07
CA ALA A 82 12.50 -1.09 -10.60
C ALA A 82 12.96 0.34 -10.25
N LEU A 83 13.09 0.63 -8.96
CA LEU A 83 13.63 1.90 -8.44
C LEU A 83 14.41 1.63 -7.15
N SER A 84 15.45 2.44 -6.93
CA SER A 84 16.31 2.34 -5.74
C SER A 84 15.67 2.94 -4.48
N GLY A 85 14.64 3.78 -4.63
CA GLY A 85 13.97 4.46 -3.53
C GLY A 85 13.28 5.73 -3.97
N ASN A 86 12.82 6.53 -3.01
CA ASN A 86 12.14 7.79 -3.24
C ASN A 86 12.88 8.92 -2.51
N ARG A 87 12.94 10.08 -3.15
CA ARG A 87 13.42 11.31 -2.52
C ARG A 87 12.23 12.17 -2.17
N PHE A 88 12.16 12.64 -0.93
CA PHE A 88 11.14 13.57 -0.47
C PHE A 88 11.80 14.88 -0.07
N THR A 89 11.18 16.00 -0.45
CA THR A 89 11.47 17.31 0.08
C THR A 89 10.23 17.76 0.82
N ILE A 90 10.31 17.84 2.15
CA ILE A 90 9.17 18.12 3.01
C ILE A 90 9.41 19.46 3.71
N VAL A 91 8.44 20.37 3.58
CA VAL A 91 8.44 21.64 4.29
C VAL A 91 7.64 21.48 5.58
N LEU A 92 8.30 21.57 6.71
CA LEU A 92 7.66 21.63 8.02
C LEU A 92 7.20 23.07 8.26
N ARG A 93 5.95 23.23 8.66
CA ARG A 93 5.31 24.52 8.92
C ARG A 93 4.80 24.58 10.35
N ASN A 94 4.54 25.81 10.83
CA ASN A 94 4.01 26.06 12.19
C ASN A 94 4.88 25.41 13.29
N ILE A 95 6.20 25.47 13.10
CA ILE A 95 7.14 25.07 14.14
C ILE A 95 6.95 26.04 15.32
N PRO A 96 6.78 25.55 16.56
CA PRO A 96 6.67 26.40 17.73
C PRO A 96 7.84 27.38 17.81
N PHE A 97 7.54 28.64 18.10
CA PHE A 97 8.53 29.73 18.11
C PHE A 97 9.62 29.51 19.17
N GLU A 98 9.30 28.78 20.24
CA GLU A 98 10.19 28.46 21.35
C GLU A 98 11.29 27.47 20.98
N LEU A 99 11.16 26.76 19.85
CA LEU A 99 12.17 25.79 19.38
C LEU A 99 13.29 26.52 18.64
N SER A 100 14.48 26.51 19.24
CA SER A 100 15.67 27.06 18.58
C SER A 100 16.12 26.21 17.40
N GLU A 101 16.81 26.83 16.43
CA GLU A 101 17.40 26.13 15.28
C GLU A 101 18.35 24.99 15.71
N ASP A 102 19.06 25.14 16.82
CA ASP A 102 19.96 24.13 17.36
C ASP A 102 19.22 22.88 17.81
N VAL A 103 18.06 23.03 18.48
CA VAL A 103 17.22 21.92 18.91
C VAL A 103 16.65 21.18 17.69
N ILE A 104 16.17 21.93 16.70
CA ILE A 104 15.67 21.36 15.44
C ILE A 104 16.79 20.59 14.72
N GLY A 105 17.97 21.21 14.59
CA GLY A 105 19.12 20.60 13.95
C GLY A 105 19.61 19.34 14.67
N ALA A 106 19.63 19.35 16.02
CA ALA A 106 19.98 18.18 16.81
C ALA A 106 18.98 17.05 16.63
N SER A 107 17.68 17.35 16.65
CA SER A 107 16.60 16.37 16.42
C SER A 107 16.69 15.74 15.04
N VAL A 108 16.95 16.53 14.00
CA VAL A 108 17.11 16.04 12.62
C VAL A 108 18.35 15.16 12.49
N ARG A 109 19.47 15.53 13.12
CA ARG A 109 20.69 14.70 13.14
C ARG A 109 20.47 13.36 13.85
N ALA A 110 19.81 13.38 15.01
CA ALA A 110 19.47 12.17 15.74
C ALA A 110 18.57 11.25 14.90
N TRP A 111 17.56 11.82 14.25
CA TRP A 111 16.68 11.09 13.34
C TRP A 111 17.43 10.48 12.15
N ALA A 112 18.39 11.21 11.56
CA ALA A 112 19.22 10.69 10.48
C ALA A 112 20.12 9.52 10.90
N GLN A 113 20.58 9.51 12.17
CA GLN A 113 21.43 8.45 12.71
C GLN A 113 20.64 7.20 13.11
N LEU A 114 19.49 7.39 13.74
CA LEU A 114 18.66 6.31 14.30
C LEU A 114 17.71 5.71 13.26
N GLY A 115 17.38 6.46 12.19
CA GLY A 115 16.29 6.13 11.30
C GLY A 115 14.93 6.47 11.92
N PHE A 116 13.87 5.85 11.41
CA PHE A 116 12.52 6.00 11.92
C PHE A 116 11.77 4.67 11.85
N ILE A 117 10.77 4.51 12.70
CA ILE A 117 9.92 3.32 12.71
C ILE A 117 9.07 3.33 11.44
N ASN A 118 9.11 2.24 10.68
CA ASN A 118 8.50 2.13 9.35
C ASN A 118 6.97 1.91 9.42
N TYR A 119 6.26 2.67 10.26
CA TYR A 119 4.82 2.57 10.40
C TYR A 119 4.05 2.85 9.11
N PHE A 120 3.02 2.08 8.87
CA PHE A 120 2.01 2.45 7.90
C PHE A 120 1.28 3.71 8.35
N GLY A 121 1.27 4.73 7.49
CA GLY A 121 0.64 6.01 7.78
C GLY A 121 -0.86 6.04 7.44
N LEU A 122 -1.46 7.22 7.67
CA LEU A 122 -2.90 7.47 7.49
C LEU A 122 -3.42 7.13 6.08
N GLN A 123 -2.58 7.23 5.05
CA GLN A 123 -2.96 6.84 3.68
C GLN A 123 -3.41 5.39 3.58
N ARG A 124 -2.85 4.49 4.42
CA ARG A 124 -3.24 3.07 4.46
C ARG A 124 -4.61 2.86 5.12
N PHE A 125 -4.93 3.68 6.11
CA PHE A 125 -6.12 3.51 6.94
C PHE A 125 -7.29 4.42 6.53
N GLY A 126 -7.04 5.42 5.68
CA GLY A 126 -8.00 6.46 5.35
C GLY A 126 -8.05 7.56 6.42
N THR A 127 -8.68 8.67 6.04
CA THR A 127 -8.82 9.87 6.90
C THR A 127 -10.24 10.05 7.43
N THR A 128 -11.13 9.10 7.13
CA THR A 128 -12.53 9.12 7.60
C THR A 128 -12.67 8.44 8.95
N SER A 129 -13.79 8.69 9.65
CA SER A 129 -14.12 8.07 10.93
C SER A 129 -14.28 6.55 10.87
N VAL A 130 -14.50 5.99 9.67
CA VAL A 130 -14.54 4.53 9.43
C VAL A 130 -13.24 4.13 8.74
N PRO A 131 -12.28 3.56 9.46
CA PRO A 131 -10.99 3.24 8.91
C PRO A 131 -11.04 1.99 8.01
N THR A 132 -10.18 1.98 7.00
CA THR A 132 -10.07 0.89 6.01
C THR A 132 -9.88 -0.48 6.65
N HIS A 133 -9.11 -0.57 7.73
CA HIS A 133 -8.83 -1.82 8.42
C HIS A 133 -10.07 -2.42 9.12
N ALA A 134 -11.05 -1.60 9.52
CA ALA A 134 -12.30 -2.10 10.11
C ALA A 134 -13.10 -2.94 9.10
N VAL A 135 -13.21 -2.47 7.85
CA VAL A 135 -13.79 -3.26 6.76
C VAL A 135 -12.96 -4.52 6.50
N GLY A 136 -11.63 -4.40 6.47
CA GLY A 136 -10.72 -5.53 6.27
C GLY A 136 -10.87 -6.62 7.34
N CYS A 137 -11.01 -6.24 8.61
CA CYS A 137 -11.28 -7.17 9.70
C CYS A 137 -12.56 -7.98 9.45
N LYS A 138 -13.65 -7.31 9.07
CA LYS A 138 -14.92 -7.96 8.75
C LYS A 138 -14.79 -8.94 7.58
N LEU A 139 -14.12 -8.53 6.51
CA LEU A 139 -13.86 -9.38 5.35
C LEU A 139 -13.08 -10.64 5.71
N ILE A 140 -12.01 -10.51 6.51
CA ILE A 140 -11.18 -11.64 6.94
C ILE A 140 -11.98 -12.62 7.81
N LYS A 141 -12.92 -12.13 8.61
CA LYS A 141 -13.80 -12.95 9.44
C LYS A 141 -14.92 -13.64 8.66
N GLY A 142 -15.15 -13.27 7.40
CA GLY A 142 -16.32 -13.71 6.64
C GLY A 142 -17.61 -13.04 7.08
N ASP A 143 -17.53 -11.97 7.88
CA ASP A 143 -18.68 -11.15 8.28
C ASP A 143 -19.04 -10.19 7.13
N TRP A 144 -19.64 -10.78 6.08
CA TRP A 144 -19.99 -10.06 4.86
C TRP A 144 -21.00 -8.94 5.13
N LYS A 145 -22.01 -9.23 5.95
CA LYS A 145 -23.01 -8.23 6.34
C LYS A 145 -22.36 -7.07 7.10
N GLY A 146 -21.57 -7.38 8.12
CA GLY A 146 -20.87 -6.36 8.89
C GLY A 146 -19.89 -5.54 8.02
N ALA A 147 -19.28 -6.13 6.99
CA ALA A 147 -18.44 -5.40 6.05
C ALA A 147 -19.26 -4.41 5.20
N VAL A 148 -20.43 -4.82 4.68
CA VAL A 148 -21.35 -3.93 3.96
C VAL A 148 -21.84 -2.80 4.87
N ASP A 149 -22.29 -3.12 6.07
CA ASP A 149 -22.76 -2.13 7.04
C ASP A 149 -21.64 -1.12 7.39
N THR A 150 -20.40 -1.60 7.54
CA THR A 150 -19.24 -0.74 7.80
C THR A 150 -18.91 0.18 6.61
N ILE A 151 -19.03 -0.29 5.38
CA ILE A 151 -18.82 0.53 4.17
C ILE A 151 -19.90 1.62 4.08
N LEU A 152 -21.13 1.30 4.41
CA LEU A 152 -22.28 2.18 4.32
C LEU A 152 -22.54 2.97 5.60
N ALA A 153 -21.78 2.78 6.67
CA ALA A 153 -21.95 3.48 7.94
C ALA A 153 -21.78 5.01 7.78
N PRO A 154 -22.56 5.81 8.51
CA PRO A 154 -22.38 7.26 8.59
C PRO A 154 -20.97 7.63 9.04
N ARG A 155 -20.42 8.71 8.49
CA ARG A 155 -19.07 9.17 8.77
C ARG A 155 -19.06 10.63 9.22
N ALA A 156 -18.21 10.93 10.18
CA ALA A 156 -17.97 12.31 10.56
C ALA A 156 -17.45 13.11 9.35
N GLY A 157 -18.10 14.22 9.01
CA GLY A 157 -17.75 15.06 7.87
C GLY A 157 -18.36 14.62 6.52
N ASP A 158 -19.29 13.66 6.51
CA ASP A 158 -20.07 13.38 5.32
C ASP A 158 -20.87 14.64 4.89
N TYR A 159 -20.97 14.84 3.59
CA TYR A 159 -21.90 15.84 3.06
C TYR A 159 -23.35 15.47 3.42
N PRO A 160 -24.26 16.46 3.59
CA PRO A 160 -25.63 16.22 4.05
C PRO A 160 -26.40 15.18 3.25
N ASP A 161 -26.23 15.14 1.94
CA ASP A 161 -26.85 14.17 1.04
C ASP A 161 -26.29 12.75 1.24
N VAL A 162 -24.97 12.61 1.40
CA VAL A 162 -24.33 11.34 1.73
C VAL A 162 -24.75 10.85 3.11
N ALA A 163 -24.75 11.74 4.11
CA ALA A 163 -25.16 11.40 5.47
C ALA A 163 -26.63 10.91 5.51
N LYS A 164 -27.51 11.57 4.78
CA LYS A 164 -28.92 11.18 4.63
C LYS A 164 -29.04 9.76 4.03
N ALA A 165 -28.36 9.52 2.92
CA ALA A 165 -28.40 8.21 2.26
C ALA A 165 -27.87 7.08 3.14
N ARG A 166 -26.80 7.33 3.90
CA ARG A 166 -26.24 6.36 4.86
C ARG A 166 -27.19 6.12 6.02
N GLN A 167 -27.88 7.16 6.50
CA GLN A 167 -28.89 7.00 7.54
C GLN A 167 -30.06 6.14 7.07
N LEU A 168 -30.58 6.35 5.85
CA LEU A 168 -31.62 5.50 5.27
C LEU A 168 -31.22 4.02 5.24
N TRP A 169 -29.96 3.71 4.95
CA TRP A 169 -29.46 2.32 5.06
C TRP A 169 -29.56 1.77 6.48
N ILE A 170 -29.13 2.55 7.48
CA ILE A 170 -29.23 2.15 8.90
C ILE A 170 -30.68 1.94 9.30
N ASP A 171 -31.59 2.78 8.84
CA ASP A 171 -33.03 2.68 9.10
C ASP A 171 -33.71 1.51 8.34
N GLY A 172 -32.93 0.76 7.54
CA GLY A 172 -33.41 -0.40 6.79
C GLY A 172 -34.04 -0.06 5.44
N ASP A 173 -34.06 1.21 5.03
CA ASP A 173 -34.55 1.66 3.72
C ASP A 173 -33.40 1.64 2.69
N GLY A 174 -33.05 0.46 2.19
CA GLY A 174 -32.00 0.31 1.19
C GLY A 174 -32.35 0.93 -0.16
N GLU A 175 -33.62 0.96 -0.56
CA GLU A 175 -34.08 1.59 -1.80
C GLU A 175 -33.93 3.10 -1.73
N GLY A 176 -34.34 3.72 -0.62
CA GLY A 176 -34.14 5.12 -0.34
C GLY A 176 -32.66 5.48 -0.30
N ALA A 177 -31.85 4.68 0.38
CA ALA A 177 -30.39 4.84 0.43
C ALA A 177 -29.77 4.80 -0.97
N MET A 178 -30.16 3.84 -1.82
CA MET A 178 -29.67 3.74 -3.20
C MET A 178 -30.09 4.93 -4.07
N ARG A 179 -31.33 5.39 -3.93
CA ARG A 179 -31.88 6.54 -4.67
C ARG A 179 -31.14 7.82 -4.32
N ASP A 180 -30.95 8.06 -3.02
CA ASP A 180 -30.42 9.33 -2.49
C ASP A 180 -28.88 9.36 -2.46
N MET A 181 -28.18 8.22 -2.58
CA MET A 181 -26.72 8.16 -2.62
C MET A 181 -26.16 8.87 -3.85
N PRO A 182 -25.32 9.91 -3.70
CA PRO A 182 -24.80 10.69 -4.81
C PRO A 182 -24.00 9.88 -5.83
N TYR A 183 -24.02 10.28 -7.09
CA TYR A 183 -23.34 9.57 -8.19
C TYR A 183 -21.81 9.47 -8.02
N HIS A 184 -21.19 10.42 -7.36
CA HIS A 184 -19.74 10.37 -7.12
C HIS A 184 -19.34 9.30 -6.09
N MET A 185 -20.29 8.82 -5.27
CA MET A 185 -20.14 7.71 -4.32
C MET A 185 -20.32 6.35 -5.02
N ARG A 186 -19.56 6.12 -6.09
CA ARG A 186 -19.75 4.95 -6.98
C ARG A 186 -19.69 3.62 -6.25
N ARG A 187 -18.78 3.48 -5.28
CA ARG A 187 -18.56 2.20 -4.59
C ARG A 187 -19.71 1.85 -3.65
N GLU A 188 -20.17 2.83 -2.92
CA GLU A 188 -21.36 2.70 -2.07
C GLU A 188 -22.60 2.41 -2.92
N ARG A 189 -22.74 3.06 -4.07
CA ARG A 189 -23.82 2.79 -5.02
C ARG A 189 -23.75 1.38 -5.60
N ASP A 190 -22.57 0.86 -5.98
CA ASP A 190 -22.39 -0.49 -6.49
C ASP A 190 -22.85 -1.53 -5.44
N VAL A 191 -22.49 -1.31 -4.18
CA VAL A 191 -22.91 -2.16 -3.05
C VAL A 191 -24.42 -2.07 -2.84
N LEU A 192 -24.99 -0.86 -2.69
CA LEU A 192 -26.42 -0.64 -2.49
C LEU A 192 -27.25 -1.25 -3.62
N HIS A 193 -26.84 -1.05 -4.88
CA HIS A 193 -27.52 -1.61 -6.04
C HIS A 193 -27.61 -3.14 -5.96
N THR A 194 -26.53 -3.79 -5.55
CA THR A 194 -26.53 -5.26 -5.44
C THR A 194 -27.39 -5.73 -4.25
N MET A 195 -27.31 -5.05 -3.12
CA MET A 195 -28.13 -5.36 -1.93
C MET A 195 -29.63 -5.23 -2.23
N VAL A 196 -30.04 -4.11 -2.84
CA VAL A 196 -31.45 -3.87 -3.20
C VAL A 196 -31.96 -4.86 -4.23
N ARG A 197 -31.12 -5.23 -5.22
CA ARG A 197 -31.48 -6.25 -6.21
C ARG A 197 -31.67 -7.64 -5.61
N GLN A 198 -30.89 -8.02 -4.61
CA GLN A 198 -31.02 -9.29 -3.88
C GLN A 198 -32.20 -9.29 -2.91
N GLY A 199 -32.59 -8.11 -2.42
CA GLY A 199 -33.74 -7.93 -1.55
C GLY A 199 -33.52 -8.36 -0.12
N LYS A 200 -34.63 -8.60 0.56
CA LYS A 200 -34.68 -9.07 1.96
C LYS A 200 -35.23 -10.48 2.00
N ASN A 201 -34.82 -11.26 3.01
CA ASN A 201 -35.40 -12.56 3.31
C ASN A 201 -36.77 -12.40 4.00
N GLU A 202 -37.39 -13.52 4.33
CA GLU A 202 -38.71 -13.56 5.01
C GLU A 202 -38.70 -12.84 6.37
N GLU A 203 -37.55 -12.74 7.01
CA GLU A 203 -37.35 -12.04 8.29
C GLU A 203 -37.09 -10.54 8.12
N GLY A 204 -37.11 -10.03 6.88
CA GLY A 204 -36.83 -8.61 6.56
C GLY A 204 -35.35 -8.20 6.60
N VAL A 205 -34.43 -9.17 6.64
CA VAL A 205 -32.98 -8.93 6.65
C VAL A 205 -32.44 -8.90 5.23
N TRP A 206 -31.62 -7.88 4.92
CA TRP A 206 -30.94 -7.78 3.64
C TRP A 206 -30.01 -8.98 3.37
N VAL A 207 -30.15 -9.60 2.19
CA VAL A 207 -29.35 -10.75 1.76
C VAL A 207 -28.39 -10.34 0.62
N GLY A 208 -27.45 -11.24 0.26
CA GLY A 208 -26.53 -10.99 -0.88
C GLY A 208 -25.33 -10.10 -0.54
N SER A 209 -24.94 -9.97 0.73
CA SER A 209 -23.80 -9.17 1.15
C SER A 209 -22.49 -9.62 0.51
N GLU A 210 -22.29 -10.94 0.28
CA GLU A 210 -21.11 -11.47 -0.40
C GLU A 210 -21.06 -10.99 -1.87
N ASP A 211 -22.18 -11.07 -2.58
CA ASP A 211 -22.31 -10.60 -3.96
C ASP A 211 -22.09 -9.08 -4.06
N ALA A 212 -22.63 -8.33 -3.09
CA ALA A 212 -22.44 -6.87 -3.01
C ALA A 212 -20.97 -6.51 -2.84
N LEU A 213 -20.24 -7.23 -2.00
CA LEU A 213 -18.79 -7.04 -1.86
C LEU A 213 -18.02 -7.54 -3.09
N ALA A 214 -18.48 -8.60 -3.76
CA ALA A 214 -17.89 -9.09 -5.00
C ALA A 214 -18.05 -8.09 -6.16
N SER A 215 -19.07 -7.21 -6.15
CA SER A 215 -19.26 -6.13 -7.12
C SER A 215 -18.17 -5.06 -7.04
N LEU A 216 -17.50 -4.92 -5.89
CA LEU A 216 -16.39 -3.99 -5.72
C LEU A 216 -15.14 -4.47 -6.49
N PRO A 217 -14.34 -3.56 -7.06
CA PRO A 217 -13.10 -3.92 -7.72
C PRO A 217 -12.18 -4.75 -6.83
N TYR A 218 -11.56 -5.76 -7.40
CA TYR A 218 -10.61 -6.63 -6.70
C TYR A 218 -9.53 -5.85 -5.92
N SER A 219 -8.97 -4.80 -6.54
CA SER A 219 -7.95 -3.94 -5.92
C SER A 219 -8.45 -3.25 -4.64
N LEU A 220 -9.74 -2.86 -4.60
CA LEU A 220 -10.34 -2.22 -3.43
C LEU A 220 -10.55 -3.25 -2.31
N ARG A 221 -11.07 -4.42 -2.63
CA ARG A 221 -11.25 -5.52 -1.67
C ARG A 221 -9.92 -5.93 -1.03
N THR A 222 -8.89 -6.08 -1.85
CA THR A 222 -7.53 -6.39 -1.39
C THR A 222 -6.96 -5.26 -0.51
N MET A 223 -7.24 -4.00 -0.85
CA MET A 223 -6.81 -2.85 -0.04
C MET A 223 -7.40 -2.88 1.38
N TYR A 224 -8.66 -3.29 1.55
CA TYR A 224 -9.27 -3.46 2.87
C TYR A 224 -8.52 -4.50 3.71
N CYS A 225 -8.26 -5.68 3.15
CA CYS A 225 -7.51 -6.75 3.84
C CYS A 225 -6.07 -6.31 4.17
N HIS A 226 -5.39 -5.67 3.23
CA HIS A 226 -4.06 -5.10 3.50
C HIS A 226 -4.09 -4.00 4.56
N GLY A 227 -5.20 -3.26 4.66
CA GLY A 227 -5.42 -2.29 5.74
C GLY A 227 -5.38 -2.98 7.11
N TYR A 228 -6.07 -4.11 7.27
CA TYR A 228 -6.05 -4.88 8.51
C TYR A 228 -4.67 -5.46 8.82
N GLN A 229 -4.01 -6.06 7.84
CA GLN A 229 -2.62 -6.55 8.01
C GLN A 229 -1.68 -5.44 8.50
N SER A 230 -1.81 -4.25 7.92
CA SER A 230 -1.00 -3.08 8.29
C SER A 230 -1.32 -2.55 9.69
N TYR A 231 -2.58 -2.64 10.11
CA TYR A 231 -3.02 -2.28 11.46
C TYR A 231 -2.41 -3.20 12.51
N VAL A 232 -2.48 -4.51 12.30
CA VAL A 232 -1.86 -5.49 13.20
C VAL A 232 -0.35 -5.29 13.24
N TRP A 233 0.29 -5.09 12.09
CA TRP A 233 1.73 -4.85 11.98
C TRP A 233 2.15 -3.62 12.82
N ASN A 234 1.47 -2.49 12.67
CA ASN A 234 1.78 -1.29 13.46
C ASN A 234 1.68 -1.56 14.97
N ARG A 235 0.66 -2.28 15.41
CA ARG A 235 0.47 -2.63 16.83
C ARG A 235 1.57 -3.56 17.35
N VAL A 236 1.94 -4.57 16.57
CA VAL A 236 3.02 -5.51 16.90
C VAL A 236 4.36 -4.78 16.99
N VAL A 237 4.65 -3.88 16.06
CA VAL A 237 5.87 -3.08 16.08
C VAL A 237 5.93 -2.21 17.32
N SER A 238 4.84 -1.51 17.68
CA SER A 238 4.77 -0.72 18.92
C SER A 238 5.04 -1.61 20.14
N ALA A 239 4.34 -2.73 20.25
CA ALA A 239 4.52 -3.67 21.36
C ALA A 239 5.95 -4.23 21.43
N ARG A 240 6.56 -4.56 20.28
CA ARG A 240 7.96 -5.02 20.23
C ARG A 240 8.91 -3.96 20.77
N LEU A 241 8.72 -2.70 20.38
CA LEU A 241 9.58 -1.60 20.85
C LEU A 241 9.38 -1.32 22.33
N ASP A 242 8.15 -1.33 22.81
CA ASP A 242 7.80 -1.10 24.21
C ASP A 242 8.34 -2.19 25.13
N THR A 243 8.33 -3.45 24.68
CA THR A 243 8.73 -4.60 25.52
C THR A 243 10.21 -4.98 25.39
N LEU A 244 10.77 -4.84 24.19
CA LEU A 244 12.12 -5.34 23.86
C LEU A 244 13.13 -4.22 23.51
N GLY A 245 12.66 -2.97 23.40
CA GLY A 245 13.51 -1.81 23.14
C GLY A 245 14.01 -1.69 21.70
N LEU A 246 15.04 -0.87 21.51
CA LEU A 246 15.60 -0.46 20.21
C LEU A 246 16.86 -1.24 19.80
N SER A 247 17.08 -2.41 20.38
CA SER A 247 18.20 -3.29 20.01
C SER A 247 17.68 -4.63 19.49
N PRO A 248 18.39 -5.31 18.57
CA PRO A 248 18.07 -6.66 18.19
C PRO A 248 18.13 -7.61 19.40
N VAL A 249 17.19 -8.54 19.47
CA VAL A 249 17.12 -9.54 20.53
C VAL A 249 16.91 -10.93 19.97
N VAL A 250 17.18 -11.94 20.77
CA VAL A 250 16.94 -13.35 20.40
C VAL A 250 15.48 -13.53 20.01
N GLY A 251 15.26 -14.19 18.86
CA GLY A 251 13.93 -14.43 18.32
C GLY A 251 13.43 -13.36 17.34
N ASP A 252 14.09 -12.23 17.18
CA ASP A 252 13.82 -11.32 16.06
C ASP A 252 14.16 -11.99 14.73
N LEU A 253 13.43 -11.65 13.66
CA LEU A 253 13.71 -12.18 12.33
C LEU A 253 14.69 -11.29 11.57
N VAL A 254 15.58 -11.93 10.82
CA VAL A 254 16.46 -11.26 9.85
C VAL A 254 16.42 -11.99 8.51
N GLU A 255 16.72 -11.27 7.44
CA GLU A 255 16.82 -11.85 6.10
C GLU A 255 18.07 -12.73 5.99
N ILE A 256 17.91 -13.87 5.31
CA ILE A 256 19.04 -14.72 4.92
C ILE A 256 19.06 -14.85 3.39
N PRO A 257 20.24 -14.98 2.80
CA PRO A 257 20.33 -15.25 1.37
C PRO A 257 19.61 -16.57 1.06
N PRO A 258 18.90 -16.66 -0.07
CA PRO A 258 18.30 -17.92 -0.49
C PRO A 258 19.37 -19.00 -0.72
N SER A 259 19.04 -20.26 -0.44
CA SER A 259 19.90 -21.38 -0.84
C SER A 259 20.01 -21.43 -2.38
N GLU A 260 21.04 -22.14 -2.88
CA GLU A 260 21.22 -22.32 -4.33
C GLU A 260 19.97 -22.93 -5.00
N GLU A 261 19.33 -23.90 -4.34
CA GLU A 261 18.09 -24.51 -4.80
C GLU A 261 16.92 -23.51 -4.85
N GLN A 262 16.72 -22.71 -3.79
CA GLN A 262 15.70 -21.68 -3.72
C GLN A 262 15.93 -20.55 -4.73
N ALA A 263 17.20 -20.19 -4.95
CA ALA A 263 17.56 -19.21 -5.98
C ALA A 263 17.27 -19.75 -7.38
N ALA A 264 17.54 -21.03 -7.64
CA ALA A 264 17.26 -21.71 -8.90
C ALA A 264 15.75 -21.83 -9.16
N GLU A 265 14.95 -22.21 -8.15
CA GLU A 265 13.48 -22.24 -8.24
C GLU A 265 12.89 -20.86 -8.55
N THR A 266 13.38 -19.84 -7.86
CA THR A 266 12.96 -18.44 -8.10
C THR A 266 13.29 -18.02 -9.52
N ALA A 267 14.50 -18.31 -10.00
CA ALA A 267 14.93 -18.00 -11.36
C ALA A 267 14.08 -18.72 -12.41
N ALA A 268 13.78 -20.02 -12.19
CA ALA A 268 12.92 -20.81 -13.05
C ALA A 268 11.49 -20.27 -13.09
N ALA A 269 10.90 -19.87 -11.94
CA ALA A 269 9.58 -19.28 -11.86
C ALA A 269 9.52 -17.91 -12.59
N VAL A 270 10.55 -17.08 -12.44
CA VAL A 270 10.67 -15.80 -13.17
C VAL A 270 10.77 -16.03 -14.67
N ALA A 271 11.60 -17.01 -15.11
CA ALA A 271 11.75 -17.37 -16.51
C ALA A 271 10.43 -17.90 -17.12
N ALA A 272 9.73 -18.79 -16.38
CA ALA A 272 8.42 -19.31 -16.80
C ALA A 272 7.35 -18.21 -16.93
N ALA A 273 7.31 -17.28 -15.99
CA ALA A 273 6.41 -16.12 -16.04
C ALA A 273 6.75 -15.17 -17.21
N ALA A 274 8.02 -14.98 -17.51
CA ALA A 274 8.48 -14.18 -18.64
C ALA A 274 8.12 -14.86 -19.97
N ALA A 275 8.27 -16.17 -20.09
CA ALA A 275 7.87 -16.96 -21.26
C ALA A 275 6.34 -16.93 -21.48
N ALA A 276 5.55 -17.09 -20.42
CA ALA A 276 4.10 -16.99 -20.47
C ALA A 276 3.61 -15.58 -20.85
N ALA A 277 4.38 -14.54 -20.62
CA ALA A 277 4.06 -13.15 -20.96
C ALA A 277 4.29 -12.80 -22.43
N SER A 278 4.74 -13.71 -23.28
CA SER A 278 5.02 -13.46 -24.70
C SER A 278 3.78 -13.44 -25.60
N GLY A 279 2.59 -13.88 -25.13
CA GLY A 279 1.32 -13.85 -25.84
C GLY A 279 0.52 -12.55 -25.63
N SER A 280 -0.27 -12.17 -26.64
CA SER A 280 -1.06 -10.92 -26.64
C SER A 280 -2.10 -10.82 -25.52
N GLN A 281 -2.63 -11.92 -25.01
CA GLN A 281 -3.55 -11.96 -23.85
C GLN A 281 -2.82 -11.98 -22.50
N ALA A 282 -1.60 -12.48 -22.44
CA ALA A 282 -0.80 -12.57 -21.21
C ALA A 282 -0.30 -11.21 -20.71
N ARG A 283 -0.27 -10.18 -21.54
CA ARG A 283 0.09 -8.81 -21.13
C ARG A 283 -0.90 -8.17 -20.16
N ARG A 284 -2.15 -8.65 -20.11
CA ARG A 284 -3.20 -8.13 -19.19
C ARG A 284 -3.18 -8.79 -17.80
N TYR A 285 -2.72 -10.04 -17.69
CA TYR A 285 -2.82 -10.87 -16.48
C TYR A 285 -1.56 -11.71 -16.20
N GLY A 286 -0.37 -11.24 -16.57
CA GLY A 286 0.87 -11.97 -16.30
C GLY A 286 0.92 -12.41 -14.84
N LYS A 287 1.09 -13.72 -14.57
CA LYS A 287 1.28 -14.24 -13.20
C LYS A 287 2.43 -13.48 -12.57
N LYS A 288 2.13 -12.73 -11.50
CA LYS A 288 3.17 -12.12 -10.67
C LYS A 288 3.95 -13.26 -10.03
N VAL A 289 5.23 -13.34 -10.31
CA VAL A 289 6.13 -14.20 -9.54
C VAL A 289 6.40 -13.47 -8.25
N PHE A 290 5.99 -14.06 -7.15
CA PHE A 290 6.32 -13.57 -5.82
C PHE A 290 7.67 -14.15 -5.42
N ILE A 291 8.66 -13.28 -5.26
CA ILE A 291 9.96 -13.65 -4.71
C ILE A 291 9.79 -13.74 -3.20
N ARG A 292 10.00 -14.91 -2.64
CA ARG A 292 9.89 -15.14 -1.20
C ARG A 292 11.16 -14.63 -0.52
N THR A 293 11.01 -13.78 0.49
CA THR A 293 12.13 -13.40 1.37
C THR A 293 12.34 -14.52 2.38
N HIS A 294 13.54 -15.05 2.42
CA HIS A 294 13.93 -16.09 3.39
C HIS A 294 14.38 -15.42 4.67
N VAL A 295 13.85 -15.88 5.81
CA VAL A 295 14.14 -15.29 7.12
C VAL A 295 14.50 -16.36 8.12
N ARG A 296 15.28 -16.01 9.14
CA ARG A 296 15.50 -16.84 10.33
C ARG A 296 15.42 -16.01 11.59
N ALA A 297 15.18 -16.67 12.71
CA ALA A 297 15.24 -16.02 14.02
C ALA A 297 16.71 -15.85 14.46
N LEU A 298 16.99 -14.72 15.11
CA LEU A 298 18.28 -14.45 15.74
C LEU A 298 18.50 -15.38 16.94
N THR A 299 19.72 -15.89 17.07
CA THR A 299 20.19 -16.72 18.17
C THR A 299 20.95 -15.87 19.19
N ALA A 300 21.33 -16.50 20.34
CA ALA A 300 22.16 -15.85 21.33
C ALA A 300 23.55 -15.48 20.78
N ASP A 301 24.11 -16.33 19.91
CA ASP A 301 25.41 -16.10 19.27
C ASP A 301 25.36 -14.92 18.30
N ASP A 302 24.27 -14.75 17.57
CA ASP A 302 24.06 -13.58 16.70
C ASP A 302 24.07 -12.28 17.50
N ILE A 303 23.42 -12.27 18.67
CA ILE A 303 23.40 -11.10 19.55
C ILE A 303 24.79 -10.85 20.14
N ALA A 304 25.48 -11.88 20.59
CA ALA A 304 26.83 -11.76 21.14
C ALA A 304 27.85 -11.24 20.12
N SER A 305 27.71 -11.61 18.85
CA SER A 305 28.57 -11.15 17.75
C SER A 305 28.31 -9.71 17.32
N ALA A 306 27.19 -9.10 17.75
CA ALA A 306 26.74 -7.76 17.35
C ALA A 306 26.72 -7.53 15.83
N GLN A 307 26.52 -8.60 15.05
CA GLN A 307 26.53 -8.55 13.58
C GLN A 307 25.32 -7.80 13.02
N TYR A 308 24.16 -7.89 13.69
CA TYR A 308 22.90 -7.33 13.22
C TYR A 308 22.55 -6.02 13.92
N LYS A 309 21.99 -5.10 13.14
CA LYS A 309 21.47 -3.82 13.62
C LYS A 309 19.95 -3.85 13.63
N MET A 310 19.34 -2.88 14.28
CA MET A 310 17.88 -2.76 14.32
C MET A 310 17.25 -2.59 12.93
N ALA A 311 17.97 -2.01 11.96
CA ALA A 311 17.54 -1.89 10.58
C ALA A 311 17.44 -3.22 9.84
N ASP A 312 18.13 -4.27 10.32
CA ASP A 312 18.12 -5.62 9.73
C ASP A 312 16.95 -6.46 10.27
N VAL A 313 16.31 -6.01 11.36
CA VAL A 313 15.18 -6.71 11.98
C VAL A 313 13.93 -6.57 11.13
N LEU A 314 13.33 -7.71 10.78
CA LEU A 314 12.16 -7.82 9.96
C LEU A 314 10.94 -8.21 10.79
N VAL A 315 9.82 -7.56 10.53
CA VAL A 315 8.52 -7.87 11.12
C VAL A 315 7.55 -8.26 9.99
N PRO A 316 7.01 -9.48 9.98
CA PRO A 316 6.10 -9.91 8.93
C PRO A 316 4.72 -9.26 9.08
N LEU A 317 4.06 -8.99 7.96
CA LEU A 317 2.63 -8.74 7.95
C LEU A 317 1.90 -10.04 8.30
N PRO A 318 0.81 -10.02 9.09
CA PRO A 318 0.09 -11.25 9.42
C PRO A 318 -0.51 -11.90 8.16
N GLY A 319 -0.42 -13.21 8.07
CA GLY A 319 -0.91 -13.96 6.91
C GLY A 319 -0.73 -15.47 7.10
N TYR A 320 -1.14 -16.25 6.11
CA TYR A 320 -0.86 -17.67 6.05
C TYR A 320 0.56 -17.91 5.52
N ASP A 321 1.15 -19.06 5.85
CA ASP A 321 2.48 -19.46 5.38
C ASP A 321 3.58 -18.41 5.71
N ILE A 322 3.50 -17.85 6.92
CA ILE A 322 4.39 -16.81 7.43
C ILE A 322 5.18 -17.37 8.59
N GLN A 323 6.49 -17.16 8.55
CA GLN A 323 7.34 -17.37 9.72
C GLN A 323 7.21 -16.15 10.64
N TYR A 324 6.58 -16.34 11.79
CA TYR A 324 6.47 -15.30 12.80
C TYR A 324 7.70 -15.29 13.72
N PRO A 325 8.13 -14.12 14.21
CA PRO A 325 9.21 -14.04 15.20
C PRO A 325 8.77 -14.72 16.51
N PRO A 326 9.55 -15.70 17.01
CA PRO A 326 9.17 -16.46 18.22
C PRO A 326 8.88 -15.58 19.43
N ASN A 327 9.64 -14.48 19.60
CA ASN A 327 9.50 -13.54 20.70
C ASN A 327 8.23 -12.66 20.62
N MET A 328 7.57 -12.57 19.44
CA MET A 328 6.38 -11.75 19.24
C MET A 328 5.14 -12.56 18.82
N LEU A 329 5.23 -13.87 18.62
CA LEU A 329 4.13 -14.71 18.15
C LEU A 329 2.88 -14.60 19.07
N ALA A 330 3.10 -14.60 20.37
CA ALA A 330 2.01 -14.46 21.34
C ALA A 330 1.28 -13.13 21.18
N LYS A 331 2.02 -12.05 20.90
CA LYS A 331 1.47 -10.71 20.69
C LYS A 331 0.66 -10.58 19.40
N TYR A 332 1.10 -11.23 18.32
CA TYR A 332 0.28 -11.33 17.10
C TYR A 332 -1.08 -11.99 17.40
N LYS A 333 -1.07 -13.12 18.11
CA LYS A 333 -2.27 -13.85 18.47
C LYS A 333 -3.19 -13.03 19.36
N GLU A 334 -2.65 -12.34 20.37
CA GLU A 334 -3.40 -11.47 21.27
C GLU A 334 -4.11 -10.35 20.49
N ILE A 335 -3.37 -9.58 19.66
CA ILE A 335 -3.92 -8.47 18.88
C ILE A 335 -5.02 -8.93 17.93
N MET A 336 -4.81 -10.06 17.24
CA MET A 336 -5.82 -10.60 16.33
C MET A 336 -7.04 -11.18 17.08
N ALA A 337 -6.83 -11.75 18.26
CA ALA A 337 -7.92 -12.28 19.08
C ALA A 337 -8.83 -11.17 19.63
N GLU A 338 -8.32 -9.98 19.95
CA GLU A 338 -9.13 -8.81 20.31
C GLU A 338 -10.17 -8.48 19.23
N ASP A 339 -9.80 -8.65 17.98
CA ASP A 339 -10.67 -8.44 16.82
C ASP A 339 -11.51 -9.70 16.47
N GLY A 340 -11.43 -10.77 17.27
CA GLY A 340 -12.12 -12.05 17.06
C GLY A 340 -11.57 -12.86 15.89
N ILE A 341 -10.30 -12.66 15.53
CA ILE A 341 -9.58 -13.46 14.52
C ILE A 341 -8.71 -14.47 15.27
N THR A 342 -9.10 -15.76 15.21
CA THR A 342 -8.35 -16.86 15.83
C THR A 342 -7.26 -17.37 14.87
N SER A 343 -6.26 -18.10 15.41
CA SER A 343 -5.17 -18.67 14.62
C SER A 343 -5.64 -19.61 13.51
N ALA A 344 -6.80 -20.27 13.66
CA ALA A 344 -7.41 -21.11 12.64
C ALA A 344 -7.78 -20.34 11.34
N LEU A 345 -8.02 -19.04 11.44
CA LEU A 345 -8.24 -18.18 10.26
C LEU A 345 -6.93 -17.83 9.53
N CYS A 346 -5.79 -17.93 10.21
CA CYS A 346 -4.46 -17.76 9.61
C CYS A 346 -3.96 -19.03 8.91
N ASP A 347 -4.52 -20.20 9.24
CA ASP A 347 -4.12 -21.50 8.70
C ASP A 347 -4.72 -21.82 7.30
N GLY A 348 -5.17 -20.82 6.57
CA GLY A 348 -5.27 -20.89 5.12
C GLY A 348 -6.65 -21.08 4.50
N ALA A 349 -7.73 -21.34 5.24
CA ALA A 349 -9.00 -21.70 4.59
C ALA A 349 -9.83 -20.50 4.09
N LEU A 350 -9.84 -19.37 4.77
CA LEU A 350 -10.70 -18.24 4.41
C LEU A 350 -9.94 -17.10 3.71
N VAL A 351 -8.70 -16.87 4.10
CA VAL A 351 -7.84 -15.82 3.51
C VAL A 351 -7.53 -16.14 2.04
N CYS A 352 -7.44 -17.43 1.66
CA CYS A 352 -7.24 -17.87 0.28
C CYS A 352 -8.39 -17.48 -0.68
N ARG A 353 -9.63 -17.40 -0.20
CA ARG A 353 -10.77 -17.01 -1.07
C ARG A 353 -10.76 -15.53 -1.45
N LEU A 354 -10.15 -14.68 -0.63
CA LEU A 354 -10.02 -13.24 -0.88
C LEU A 354 -8.68 -12.85 -1.51
N THR A 355 -7.83 -13.85 -1.84
CA THR A 355 -6.51 -13.64 -2.47
C THR A 355 -5.69 -12.53 -1.80
N VAL A 356 -5.48 -12.67 -0.48
CA VAL A 356 -4.46 -11.86 0.18
C VAL A 356 -3.11 -12.35 -0.30
N THR A 357 -2.35 -11.48 -0.94
CA THR A 357 -1.00 -11.81 -1.40
C THR A 357 -0.12 -12.26 -0.23
N PRO A 358 0.83 -13.18 -0.45
CA PRO A 358 1.81 -13.54 0.57
C PRO A 358 2.41 -12.28 1.17
N SER A 359 2.45 -12.23 2.49
CA SER A 359 2.97 -11.06 3.19
C SER A 359 4.49 -11.11 3.20
N TYR A 360 5.11 -10.01 2.82
CA TYR A 360 6.56 -9.87 2.92
C TYR A 360 6.91 -9.32 4.31
N PRO A 361 7.99 -9.80 4.94
CA PRO A 361 8.53 -9.15 6.12
C PRO A 361 9.03 -7.75 5.73
N LEU A 362 8.77 -6.78 6.60
CA LEU A 362 9.18 -5.40 6.42
C LEU A 362 10.24 -5.04 7.44
N PRO A 363 11.24 -4.23 7.08
CA PRO A 363 12.20 -3.73 8.06
C PRO A 363 11.46 -2.91 9.12
N LEU A 364 11.82 -3.12 10.37
CA LEU A 364 11.25 -2.42 11.52
C LEU A 364 11.61 -0.93 11.48
N ILE A 365 12.86 -0.64 11.16
CA ILE A 365 13.39 0.72 11.03
C ILE A 365 13.76 0.98 9.58
N ALA A 366 13.23 2.05 9.01
CA ALA A 366 13.66 2.53 7.71
C ALA A 366 14.89 3.43 7.89
N SER A 367 15.89 3.23 7.05
CA SER A 367 17.07 4.09 7.01
C SER A 367 16.74 5.44 6.39
N LEU A 368 17.33 6.49 6.96
CA LEU A 368 17.21 7.84 6.49
C LEU A 368 18.56 8.34 6.00
N THR A 369 18.66 8.74 4.75
CA THR A 369 19.85 9.40 4.23
C THR A 369 19.53 10.87 4.00
N LEU A 370 20.20 11.76 4.73
CA LEU A 370 20.14 13.19 4.47
C LEU A 370 21.06 13.53 3.32
N ALA A 371 20.51 14.10 2.25
CA ALA A 371 21.35 14.68 1.21
C ALA A 371 21.93 16.01 1.70
N PRO A 372 23.19 16.31 1.41
CA PRO A 372 23.71 17.65 1.61
C PRO A 372 22.86 18.62 0.79
N SER A 373 22.20 19.53 1.48
CA SER A 373 21.45 20.63 0.86
C SER A 373 22.42 21.78 0.62
N PRO A 374 22.41 22.44 -0.55
CA PRO A 374 23.07 23.73 -0.69
C PRO A 374 22.45 24.71 0.31
N PRO A 375 23.21 25.69 0.81
CA PRO A 375 22.83 26.56 1.95
C PRO A 375 21.54 27.37 1.77
N SER A 376 20.91 27.33 0.63
CA SER A 376 19.69 28.08 0.27
C SER A 376 18.44 27.23 0.00
N LEU A 377 18.48 25.91 0.18
CA LEU A 377 17.35 25.03 -0.12
C LEU A 377 16.86 24.28 1.12
N PRO A 378 15.54 23.98 1.21
CA PRO A 378 14.98 23.22 2.32
C PRO A 378 15.59 21.82 2.40
N LEU A 379 15.64 21.28 3.60
CA LEU A 379 16.20 19.97 3.93
C LEU A 379 15.57 18.89 3.02
N SER A 380 16.38 18.15 2.29
CA SER A 380 15.91 17.04 1.45
C SER A 380 16.12 15.72 2.18
N ILE A 381 15.04 14.97 2.35
CA ILE A 381 15.03 13.68 3.05
C ILE A 381 14.93 12.57 2.00
N HIS A 382 15.87 11.63 2.04
CA HIS A 382 15.88 10.45 1.18
C HIS A 382 15.42 9.24 1.98
N PHE A 383 14.45 8.51 1.45
CA PHE A 383 14.05 7.21 1.94
C PHE A 383 14.56 6.15 0.97
N ALA A 384 15.31 5.21 1.47
CA ALA A 384 15.78 4.04 0.75
C ALA A 384 14.72 2.93 0.72
#